data_75c84c3fd20c3a29d64fc516255e2c78
#
_entry.id   75c84c3fd20c3a29d64fc516255e2c78
#
_cell.length_a   1.000
_cell.length_b   1.000
_cell.length_c   1.000
_cell.angle_alpha   90.00
_cell.angle_beta   90.00
_cell.angle_gamma   90.00
#
_symmetry.space_group_name_H-M   'P 1'
#
loop_
_entity.id
_entity.type
_entity.pdbx_description
1 polymer ?
#
loop_
_entity_poly.entity_id
_entity_poly.type
_entity_poly.pdbx_seq_one_letter_code
_entity_poly.pdbx_strand_id
1 'polypeptide(L)'
;MSEPNLQTYRHDQVGQVGVLLVNLGTPDAPTRSAVRRYLKEFLWDPRVVEVPRPIWWLVLNGMILNTRPSRSARAYGKVWTDEGSPLLSVSQKQRDALAALIAHRFGSEVPVALGMRYGNPSIRAALAQLRDADVRRVLVLPLYPQYSATTTASTFDAIATELRHWRWIPELRFINHYHDEPAYIAALADSVQRHRAEFGGAERLLMSFHGIPEEYFHKGDPYYCECQKTGRLLAETLGLGAQERQISI
;
A
#
# COMPACT_ATOMS: atom_id res chain seq x y z
N MET A 1 -8.90 23.94 12.01
CA MET A 1 -9.85 23.37 11.03
C MET A 1 -10.48 24.56 10.32
N SER A 2 -10.07 24.87 9.10
CA SER A 2 -10.73 25.88 8.28
C SER A 2 -12.09 25.34 7.86
N GLU A 3 -13.16 26.04 8.20
CA GLU A 3 -14.49 25.74 7.70
C GLU A 3 -14.47 25.77 6.17
N PRO A 4 -15.11 24.80 5.49
CA PRO A 4 -15.26 24.88 4.04
C PRO A 4 -16.04 26.16 3.73
N ASN A 5 -15.53 26.97 2.82
CA ASN A 5 -16.21 28.17 2.36
C ASN A 5 -17.53 27.77 1.69
N LEU A 6 -18.63 27.84 2.44
CA LEU A 6 -19.96 27.44 2.01
C LEU A 6 -20.48 28.21 0.77
N GLN A 7 -19.82 29.32 0.41
CA GLN A 7 -20.20 30.16 -0.73
C GLN A 7 -19.74 29.65 -2.10
N THR A 8 -18.90 28.61 -2.16
CA THR A 8 -18.32 28.13 -3.43
C THR A 8 -18.80 26.74 -3.85
N TYR A 9 -19.61 26.04 -3.03
CA TYR A 9 -20.09 24.72 -3.39
C TYR A 9 -21.20 24.78 -4.44
N ARG A 10 -21.02 24.12 -5.58
CA ARG A 10 -21.99 24.04 -6.68
C ARG A 10 -22.57 22.63 -6.78
N HIS A 11 -23.90 22.51 -6.66
CA HIS A 11 -24.60 21.22 -6.77
C HIS A 11 -24.83 20.76 -8.20
N ASP A 12 -24.64 21.64 -9.19
CA ASP A 12 -24.82 21.39 -10.62
C ASP A 12 -23.58 20.84 -11.33
N GLN A 13 -22.48 20.63 -10.60
CA GLN A 13 -21.27 20.05 -11.16
C GLN A 13 -21.43 18.53 -11.38
N VAL A 14 -21.04 18.07 -12.58
CA VAL A 14 -20.95 16.64 -12.88
C VAL A 14 -19.78 16.04 -12.13
N GLY A 15 -20.08 15.17 -11.17
CA GLY A 15 -19.06 14.52 -10.36
C GLY A 15 -18.12 13.64 -11.20
N GLN A 16 -16.82 13.79 -10.98
CA GLN A 16 -15.78 13.05 -11.68
C GLN A 16 -15.55 11.66 -11.08
N VAL A 17 -14.93 10.79 -11.88
CA VAL A 17 -14.29 9.55 -11.40
C VAL A 17 -12.86 9.88 -11.02
N GLY A 18 -12.34 9.29 -9.94
CA GLY A 18 -10.95 9.40 -9.55
C GLY A 18 -10.39 8.08 -9.03
N VAL A 19 -9.09 8.00 -8.91
CA VAL A 19 -8.38 6.83 -8.40
C VAL A 19 -7.61 7.20 -7.14
N LEU A 20 -7.77 6.42 -6.09
CA LEU A 20 -6.96 6.47 -4.89
C LEU A 20 -6.02 5.27 -4.87
N LEU A 21 -4.73 5.51 -5.15
CA LEU A 21 -3.69 4.52 -4.89
C LEU A 21 -3.33 4.55 -3.41
N VAL A 22 -3.19 3.37 -2.81
CA VAL A 22 -2.77 3.27 -1.40
C VAL A 22 -1.60 2.31 -1.26
N ASN A 23 -0.56 2.74 -0.52
CA ASN A 23 0.52 1.85 -0.11
C ASN A 23 0.73 1.94 1.40
N LEU A 24 1.55 1.02 1.96
CA LEU A 24 1.76 0.86 3.40
C LEU A 24 2.25 2.14 4.07
N GLY A 25 3.22 2.79 3.43
CA GLY A 25 3.84 3.98 3.96
C GLY A 25 5.23 3.75 4.52
N THR A 26 5.83 4.84 4.90
CA THR A 26 7.24 4.90 5.31
C THR A 26 7.44 6.08 6.26
N PRO A 27 8.48 6.08 7.10
CA PRO A 27 8.84 7.28 7.87
C PRO A 27 9.16 8.46 6.94
N ASP A 28 8.94 9.69 7.41
CA ASP A 28 9.29 10.91 6.64
C ASP A 28 10.80 11.08 6.44
N ALA A 29 11.60 10.47 7.32
CA ALA A 29 13.08 10.50 7.27
C ALA A 29 13.65 9.29 8.01
N PRO A 30 14.90 8.86 7.72
CA PRO A 30 15.57 7.76 8.43
C PRO A 30 16.13 8.23 9.79
N THR A 31 15.36 9.04 10.52
CA THR A 31 15.71 9.55 11.85
C THR A 31 14.92 8.85 12.94
N ARG A 32 15.49 8.79 14.15
CA ARG A 32 14.82 8.19 15.31
C ARG A 32 13.42 8.78 15.55
N SER A 33 13.27 10.09 15.43
CA SER A 33 12.00 10.78 15.70
C SER A 33 10.94 10.46 14.64
N ALA A 34 11.28 10.50 13.35
CA ALA A 34 10.38 10.17 12.26
C ALA A 34 9.95 8.68 12.30
N VAL A 35 10.91 7.77 12.49
CA VAL A 35 10.65 6.34 12.64
C VAL A 35 9.79 6.06 13.88
N ARG A 36 9.99 6.78 14.99
CA ARG A 36 9.14 6.63 16.18
C ARG A 36 7.68 7.02 15.91
N ARG A 37 7.45 8.11 15.18
CA ARG A 37 6.07 8.52 14.78
C ARG A 37 5.42 7.46 13.89
N TYR A 38 6.13 7.03 12.86
CA TYR A 38 5.67 5.99 11.94
C TYR A 38 5.35 4.67 12.66
N LEU A 39 6.27 4.17 13.50
CA LEU A 39 6.06 2.93 14.25
C LEU A 39 4.89 3.04 15.26
N LYS A 40 4.68 4.22 15.85
CA LYS A 40 3.54 4.45 16.73
C LYS A 40 2.21 4.31 15.99
N GLU A 41 2.09 4.89 14.80
CA GLU A 41 0.91 4.79 13.97
C GLU A 41 0.69 3.36 13.48
N PHE A 42 1.72 2.76 12.89
CA PHE A 42 1.68 1.40 12.33
C PHE A 42 1.34 0.35 13.39
N LEU A 43 2.04 0.34 14.52
CA LEU A 43 1.85 -0.66 15.56
C LEU A 43 0.61 -0.39 16.45
N TRP A 44 0.01 0.79 16.34
CA TRP A 44 -1.26 1.07 17.01
C TRP A 44 -2.48 0.56 16.25
N ASP A 45 -2.33 0.12 15.02
CA ASP A 45 -3.43 -0.44 14.24
C ASP A 45 -3.88 -1.79 14.82
N PRO A 46 -5.19 -1.95 15.16
CA PRO A 46 -5.71 -3.21 15.65
C PRO A 46 -5.67 -4.35 14.63
N ARG A 47 -5.65 -4.03 13.33
CA ARG A 47 -5.46 -5.02 12.26
C ARG A 47 -4.04 -5.58 12.20
N VAL A 48 -3.06 -4.79 12.67
CA VAL A 48 -1.63 -5.19 12.68
C VAL A 48 -1.28 -5.90 13.97
N VAL A 49 -1.83 -5.45 15.10
CA VAL A 49 -1.55 -6.03 16.43
C VAL A 49 -2.86 -6.27 17.17
N GLU A 50 -3.26 -7.53 17.21
CA GLU A 50 -4.50 -8.01 17.86
C GLU A 50 -4.29 -8.31 19.36
N VAL A 51 -3.76 -7.33 20.10
CA VAL A 51 -3.55 -7.42 21.56
C VAL A 51 -4.53 -6.49 22.28
N PRO A 52 -5.09 -6.83 23.45
CA PRO A 52 -5.94 -5.93 24.22
C PRO A 52 -5.30 -4.56 24.41
N ARG A 53 -6.02 -3.51 24.04
CA ARG A 53 -5.48 -2.14 23.87
C ARG A 53 -4.75 -1.58 25.10
N PRO A 54 -5.23 -1.75 26.36
CA PRO A 54 -4.52 -1.25 27.52
C PRO A 54 -3.14 -1.90 27.70
N ILE A 55 -3.06 -3.22 27.51
CA ILE A 55 -1.81 -3.99 27.61
C ILE A 55 -0.86 -3.54 26.50
N TRP A 56 -1.38 -3.47 25.26
CA TRP A 56 -0.57 -3.05 24.12
C TRP A 56 -0.06 -1.61 24.24
N TRP A 57 -0.86 -0.70 24.81
CA TRP A 57 -0.43 0.67 25.05
C TRP A 57 0.82 0.73 25.95
N LEU A 58 0.83 -0.07 27.04
CA LEU A 58 1.99 -0.14 27.94
C LEU A 58 3.23 -0.70 27.25
N VAL A 59 3.09 -1.80 26.49
CA VAL A 59 4.19 -2.42 25.76
C VAL A 59 4.72 -1.48 24.66
N LEU A 60 3.81 -0.90 23.87
CA LEU A 60 4.18 -0.01 22.77
C LEU A 60 4.93 1.23 23.28
N ASN A 61 4.34 1.96 24.23
CA ASN A 61 4.93 3.23 24.71
C ASN A 61 6.07 3.03 25.72
N GLY A 62 5.99 2.01 26.55
CA GLY A 62 7.01 1.72 27.59
C GLY A 62 8.27 1.08 27.03
N MET A 63 8.15 0.18 26.07
CA MET A 63 9.31 -0.57 25.57
C MET A 63 9.59 -0.35 24.08
N ILE A 64 8.65 -0.61 23.20
CA ILE A 64 8.90 -0.69 21.75
C ILE A 64 9.35 0.67 21.21
N LEU A 65 8.59 1.75 21.48
CA LEU A 65 8.89 3.09 20.97
C LEU A 65 10.12 3.74 21.61
N ASN A 66 10.69 3.13 22.65
CA ASN A 66 11.92 3.61 23.27
C ASN A 66 13.18 2.87 22.75
N THR A 67 13.02 1.61 22.33
CA THR A 67 14.16 0.75 21.94
C THR A 67 14.29 0.56 20.43
N ARG A 68 13.17 0.30 19.71
CA ARG A 68 13.19 -0.01 18.27
C ARG A 68 13.55 1.17 17.35
N PRO A 69 13.11 2.43 17.59
CA PRO A 69 13.26 3.49 16.59
C PRO A 69 14.69 3.75 16.15
N SER A 70 15.67 3.70 17.06
CA SER A 70 17.09 3.92 16.72
C SER A 70 17.67 2.80 15.84
N ARG A 71 17.28 1.54 16.10
CA ARG A 71 17.70 0.39 15.27
C ARG A 71 17.05 0.44 13.91
N SER A 72 15.74 0.71 13.86
CA SER A 72 14.98 0.81 12.61
C SER A 72 15.44 2.01 11.77
N ALA A 73 15.76 3.17 12.38
CA ALA A 73 16.29 4.33 11.66
C ALA A 73 17.61 4.01 10.95
N ARG A 74 18.50 3.24 11.59
CA ARG A 74 19.74 2.77 10.95
C ARG A 74 19.48 1.82 9.78
N ALA A 75 18.47 0.96 9.88
CA ALA A 75 18.08 0.07 8.80
C ALA A 75 17.48 0.86 7.62
N TYR A 76 16.58 1.82 7.90
CA TYR A 76 16.04 2.72 6.86
C TYR A 76 17.14 3.53 6.18
N GLY A 77 18.13 4.03 6.93
CA GLY A 77 19.27 4.78 6.38
C GLY A 77 20.10 4.00 5.35
N LYS A 78 20.10 2.65 5.43
CA LYS A 78 20.82 1.81 4.46
C LYS A 78 20.14 1.70 3.10
N VAL A 79 18.82 1.90 3.06
CA VAL A 79 18.00 1.80 1.85
C VAL A 79 17.49 3.15 1.36
N TRP A 80 17.77 4.22 2.12
CA TRP A 80 17.36 5.58 1.79
C TRP A 80 18.16 6.08 0.59
N THR A 81 17.49 6.73 -0.35
CA THR A 81 18.10 7.31 -1.55
C THR A 81 18.03 8.83 -1.52
N ASP A 82 18.65 9.49 -2.50
CA ASP A 82 18.54 10.95 -2.69
C ASP A 82 17.08 11.38 -2.97
N GLU A 83 16.24 10.48 -3.56
CA GLU A 83 14.81 10.67 -3.74
C GLU A 83 13.99 10.40 -2.46
N GLY A 84 14.63 10.03 -1.35
CA GLY A 84 13.99 9.66 -0.10
C GLY A 84 13.74 8.16 0.05
N SER A 85 12.60 7.79 0.63
CA SER A 85 12.21 6.37 0.77
C SER A 85 11.88 5.76 -0.60
N PRO A 86 12.51 4.63 -0.99
CA PRO A 86 12.19 3.94 -2.24
C PRO A 86 10.70 3.55 -2.36
N LEU A 87 10.05 3.17 -1.24
CA LEU A 87 8.63 2.87 -1.25
C LEU A 87 7.80 4.07 -1.70
N LEU A 88 8.12 5.27 -1.20
CA LEU A 88 7.38 6.49 -1.55
C LEU A 88 7.70 6.93 -2.98
N SER A 89 8.98 7.02 -3.37
CA SER A 89 9.38 7.48 -4.69
C SER A 89 8.86 6.57 -5.81
N VAL A 90 8.91 5.25 -5.61
CA VAL A 90 8.34 4.29 -6.57
C VAL A 90 6.82 4.41 -6.63
N SER A 91 6.12 4.55 -5.49
CA SER A 91 4.66 4.74 -5.49
C SER A 91 4.23 6.04 -6.18
N GLN A 92 5.02 7.10 -6.08
CA GLN A 92 4.79 8.35 -6.81
C GLN A 92 4.95 8.15 -8.32
N LYS A 93 6.01 7.47 -8.75
CA LYS A 93 6.25 7.12 -10.16
C LYS A 93 5.11 6.23 -10.71
N GLN A 94 4.61 5.29 -9.92
CA GLN A 94 3.45 4.46 -10.29
C GLN A 94 2.18 5.29 -10.44
N ARG A 95 1.91 6.23 -9.52
CA ARG A 95 0.79 7.17 -9.62
C ARG A 95 0.85 7.98 -10.92
N ASP A 96 2.01 8.56 -11.22
CA ASP A 96 2.19 9.43 -12.39
C ASP A 96 2.06 8.64 -13.70
N ALA A 97 2.64 7.44 -13.75
CA ALA A 97 2.51 6.55 -14.89
C ALA A 97 1.05 6.10 -15.12
N LEU A 98 0.33 5.78 -14.04
CA LEU A 98 -1.09 5.41 -14.12
C LEU A 98 -1.94 6.59 -14.59
N ALA A 99 -1.72 7.79 -14.07
CA ALA A 99 -2.44 8.99 -14.49
C ALA A 99 -2.25 9.28 -15.98
N ALA A 100 -1.00 9.20 -16.47
CA ALA A 100 -0.68 9.36 -17.88
C ALA A 100 -1.34 8.29 -18.78
N LEU A 101 -1.31 7.01 -18.33
CA LEU A 101 -1.92 5.91 -19.07
C LEU A 101 -3.45 6.06 -19.16
N ILE A 102 -4.10 6.46 -18.07
CA ILE A 102 -5.55 6.70 -18.03
C ILE A 102 -5.92 7.86 -18.96
N ALA A 103 -5.21 8.98 -18.88
CA ALA A 103 -5.44 10.13 -19.75
C ALA A 103 -5.30 9.77 -21.23
N HIS A 104 -4.26 9.02 -21.59
CA HIS A 104 -4.07 8.52 -22.97
C HIS A 104 -5.20 7.59 -23.41
N ARG A 105 -5.64 6.66 -22.53
CA ARG A 105 -6.63 5.63 -22.90
C ARG A 105 -8.07 6.17 -22.99
N PHE A 106 -8.43 7.11 -22.14
CA PHE A 106 -9.80 7.63 -22.04
C PHE A 106 -9.98 9.04 -22.64
N GLY A 107 -8.90 9.66 -23.13
CA GLY A 107 -8.94 10.99 -23.75
C GLY A 107 -9.31 12.11 -22.77
N SER A 108 -9.22 11.86 -21.47
CA SER A 108 -9.53 12.83 -20.42
C SER A 108 -8.67 12.60 -19.19
N GLU A 109 -8.33 13.68 -18.49
CA GLU A 109 -7.66 13.58 -17.20
C GLU A 109 -8.59 13.00 -16.15
N VAL A 110 -8.11 11.99 -15.45
CA VAL A 110 -8.77 11.40 -14.28
C VAL A 110 -7.87 11.66 -13.07
N PRO A 111 -8.36 12.33 -12.03
CA PRO A 111 -7.57 12.57 -10.82
C PRO A 111 -7.07 11.27 -10.19
N VAL A 112 -5.75 11.14 -10.03
CA VAL A 112 -5.10 10.01 -9.36
C VAL A 112 -4.35 10.53 -8.15
N ALA A 113 -4.80 10.18 -6.95
CA ALA A 113 -4.16 10.54 -5.70
C ALA A 113 -3.42 9.34 -5.09
N LEU A 114 -2.32 9.61 -4.39
CA LEU A 114 -1.57 8.61 -3.63
C LEU A 114 -1.72 8.87 -2.15
N GLY A 115 -2.17 7.87 -1.39
CA GLY A 115 -2.22 7.88 0.06
C GLY A 115 -1.37 6.78 0.68
N MET A 116 -0.68 7.10 1.76
CA MET A 116 0.01 6.11 2.59
C MET A 116 -0.90 5.72 3.75
N ARG A 117 -0.99 4.40 4.01
CA ARG A 117 -1.76 3.90 5.16
C ARG A 117 -1.20 4.43 6.47
N TYR A 118 0.13 4.54 6.55
CA TYR A 118 0.86 5.12 7.68
C TYR A 118 1.88 6.14 7.18
N GLY A 119 1.94 7.31 7.83
CA GLY A 119 2.83 8.40 7.43
C GLY A 119 2.26 9.29 6.32
N ASN A 120 3.12 9.80 5.44
CA ASN A 120 2.78 10.83 4.46
C ASN A 120 3.14 10.43 3.01
N PRO A 121 2.34 10.93 2.00
CA PRO A 121 1.07 11.64 2.16
C PRO A 121 -0.02 10.73 2.76
N SER A 122 -0.79 11.23 3.72
CA SER A 122 -1.79 10.39 4.38
C SER A 122 -3.00 10.09 3.46
N ILE A 123 -3.73 9.00 3.74
CA ILE A 123 -5.03 8.71 3.08
C ILE A 123 -5.98 9.91 3.19
N ARG A 124 -6.01 10.58 4.35
CA ARG A 124 -6.79 11.82 4.55
C ARG A 124 -6.43 12.89 3.52
N ALA A 125 -5.14 13.17 3.33
CA ALA A 125 -4.68 14.18 2.37
C ALA A 125 -5.03 13.80 0.93
N ALA A 126 -4.86 12.52 0.57
CA ALA A 126 -5.20 12.01 -0.75
C ALA A 126 -6.72 12.08 -1.04
N LEU A 127 -7.55 11.72 -0.06
CA LEU A 127 -9.01 11.86 -0.17
C LEU A 127 -9.43 13.33 -0.29
N ALA A 128 -8.80 14.24 0.47
CA ALA A 128 -9.06 15.67 0.36
C ALA A 128 -8.72 16.21 -1.03
N GLN A 129 -7.58 15.78 -1.60
CA GLN A 129 -7.21 16.12 -2.99
C GLN A 129 -8.27 15.68 -4.00
N LEU A 130 -8.80 14.45 -3.87
CA LEU A 130 -9.86 13.95 -4.75
C LEU A 130 -11.18 14.72 -4.55
N ARG A 131 -11.54 15.03 -3.30
CA ARG A 131 -12.72 15.85 -3.00
C ARG A 131 -12.63 17.24 -3.62
N ASP A 132 -11.46 17.88 -3.50
CA ASP A 132 -11.23 19.24 -3.99
C ASP A 132 -11.19 19.29 -5.54
N ALA A 133 -11.00 18.12 -6.18
CA ALA A 133 -11.16 17.90 -7.62
C ALA A 133 -12.58 17.44 -8.01
N ASP A 134 -13.59 17.60 -7.14
CA ASP A 134 -14.99 17.18 -7.36
C ASP A 134 -15.19 15.70 -7.75
N VAL A 135 -14.31 14.82 -7.28
CA VAL A 135 -14.44 13.39 -7.47
C VAL A 135 -15.60 12.85 -6.61
N ARG A 136 -16.57 12.19 -7.26
CA ARG A 136 -17.75 11.59 -6.63
C ARG A 136 -17.79 10.07 -6.71
N ARG A 137 -16.90 9.48 -7.50
CA ARG A 137 -16.71 8.03 -7.63
C ARG A 137 -15.23 7.73 -7.54
N VAL A 138 -14.83 7.02 -6.50
CA VAL A 138 -13.42 6.71 -6.22
C VAL A 138 -13.19 5.21 -6.40
N LEU A 139 -12.28 4.87 -7.31
CA LEU A 139 -11.68 3.54 -7.36
C LEU A 139 -10.51 3.50 -6.39
N VAL A 140 -10.60 2.70 -5.35
CA VAL A 140 -9.50 2.47 -4.40
C VAL A 140 -8.69 1.26 -4.86
N LEU A 141 -7.42 1.47 -5.12
CA LEU A 141 -6.45 0.45 -5.52
C LEU A 141 -5.31 0.40 -4.50
N PRO A 142 -5.38 -0.50 -3.50
CA PRO A 142 -4.25 -0.79 -2.65
C PRO A 142 -3.13 -1.45 -3.46
N LEU A 143 -1.90 -0.98 -3.31
CA LEU A 143 -0.73 -1.53 -4.00
C LEU A 143 -0.20 -2.80 -3.30
N TYR A 144 -1.15 -3.62 -2.84
CA TYR A 144 -0.91 -4.94 -2.26
C TYR A 144 -1.60 -5.98 -3.14
N PRO A 145 -0.85 -6.73 -3.95
CA PRO A 145 -1.46 -7.71 -4.86
C PRO A 145 -2.22 -8.81 -4.11
N GLN A 146 -1.68 -9.24 -2.97
CA GLN A 146 -2.31 -10.22 -2.09
C GLN A 146 -3.12 -9.50 -1.00
N TYR A 147 -4.33 -10.00 -0.73
CA TYR A 147 -5.13 -9.51 0.39
C TYR A 147 -4.52 -9.95 1.73
N SER A 148 -4.51 -9.05 2.68
CA SER A 148 -4.42 -9.35 4.11
C SER A 148 -5.25 -8.36 4.90
N ALA A 149 -5.80 -8.80 6.04
CA ALA A 149 -6.47 -7.90 6.97
C ALA A 149 -5.52 -6.82 7.49
N THR A 150 -4.23 -7.12 7.61
CA THR A 150 -3.19 -6.19 8.07
C THR A 150 -2.87 -5.08 7.08
N THR A 151 -3.24 -5.22 5.82
CA THR A 151 -2.97 -4.26 4.74
C THR A 151 -4.26 -3.76 4.09
N THR A 152 -4.96 -4.61 3.34
CA THR A 152 -6.14 -4.21 2.56
C THR A 152 -7.30 -3.82 3.46
N ALA A 153 -7.64 -4.60 4.50
CA ALA A 153 -8.72 -4.21 5.41
C ALA A 153 -8.34 -3.02 6.30
N SER A 154 -7.07 -2.92 6.72
CA SER A 154 -6.56 -1.72 7.42
C SER A 154 -6.69 -0.44 6.57
N THR A 155 -6.45 -0.55 5.26
CA THR A 155 -6.68 0.56 4.31
C THR A 155 -8.15 0.94 4.25
N PHE A 156 -9.05 -0.04 4.17
CA PHE A 156 -10.50 0.20 4.19
C PHE A 156 -10.92 0.92 5.47
N ASP A 157 -10.45 0.45 6.64
CA ASP A 157 -10.78 1.06 7.94
C ASP A 157 -10.32 2.53 8.01
N ALA A 158 -9.14 2.85 7.46
CA ALA A 158 -8.63 4.22 7.43
C ALA A 158 -9.48 5.14 6.54
N ILE A 159 -9.87 4.67 5.35
CA ILE A 159 -10.76 5.38 4.43
C ILE A 159 -12.13 5.61 5.08
N ALA A 160 -12.73 4.56 5.64
CA ALA A 160 -14.02 4.65 6.31
C ALA A 160 -13.98 5.63 7.50
N THR A 161 -12.89 5.61 8.27
CA THR A 161 -12.70 6.54 9.41
C THR A 161 -12.66 7.98 8.95
N GLU A 162 -11.98 8.29 7.84
CA GLU A 162 -11.94 9.64 7.28
C GLU A 162 -13.31 10.07 6.74
N LEU A 163 -13.97 9.20 5.97
CA LEU A 163 -15.25 9.51 5.34
C LEU A 163 -16.41 9.71 6.35
N ARG A 164 -16.31 9.20 7.57
CA ARG A 164 -17.28 9.49 8.67
C ARG A 164 -17.40 10.98 8.99
N HIS A 165 -16.38 11.77 8.64
CA HIS A 165 -16.36 13.22 8.88
C HIS A 165 -16.88 14.02 7.68
N TRP A 166 -17.21 13.36 6.56
CA TRP A 166 -17.66 14.02 5.34
C TRP A 166 -19.18 14.10 5.28
N ARG A 167 -19.71 15.24 4.83
CA ARG A 167 -21.15 15.41 4.62
C ARG A 167 -21.63 14.62 3.41
N TRP A 168 -20.83 14.56 2.35
CA TRP A 168 -21.10 13.79 1.14
C TRP A 168 -20.00 12.76 0.92
N ILE A 169 -20.36 11.49 1.09
CA ILE A 169 -19.48 10.34 0.87
C ILE A 169 -19.52 9.99 -0.63
N PRO A 170 -18.35 9.89 -1.32
CA PRO A 170 -18.31 9.44 -2.71
C PRO A 170 -18.71 7.95 -2.82
N GLU A 171 -19.16 7.53 -4.01
CA GLU A 171 -19.24 6.10 -4.33
C GLU A 171 -17.84 5.49 -4.29
N LEU A 172 -17.68 4.39 -3.56
CA LEU A 172 -16.41 3.67 -3.46
C LEU A 172 -16.47 2.35 -4.21
N ARG A 173 -15.45 2.09 -5.01
CA ARG A 173 -15.13 0.76 -5.54
C ARG A 173 -13.76 0.37 -5.04
N PHE A 174 -13.66 -0.80 -4.43
CA PHE A 174 -12.45 -1.25 -3.77
C PHE A 174 -11.92 -2.52 -4.42
N ILE A 175 -10.65 -2.51 -4.84
CA ILE A 175 -9.96 -3.68 -5.35
C ILE A 175 -9.31 -4.39 -4.16
N ASN A 176 -9.81 -5.57 -3.82
CA ASN A 176 -9.31 -6.31 -2.67
C ASN A 176 -7.97 -6.99 -2.94
N HIS A 177 -7.80 -7.55 -4.13
CA HIS A 177 -6.62 -8.30 -4.55
C HIS A 177 -6.50 -8.37 -6.08
N TYR A 178 -5.30 -8.61 -6.57
CA TYR A 178 -4.98 -8.87 -7.98
C TYR A 178 -3.75 -9.79 -8.09
N HIS A 179 -3.56 -10.65 -7.10
CA HIS A 179 -2.41 -11.54 -6.91
C HIS A 179 -2.23 -12.58 -8.03
N ASP A 180 -3.27 -12.87 -8.79
CA ASP A 180 -3.33 -13.84 -9.88
C ASP A 180 -3.72 -13.19 -11.23
N GLU A 181 -3.82 -11.87 -11.28
CA GLU A 181 -4.12 -11.14 -12.52
C GLU A 181 -3.02 -11.40 -13.56
N PRO A 182 -3.36 -11.88 -14.77
CA PRO A 182 -2.37 -12.24 -15.78
C PRO A 182 -1.39 -11.12 -16.12
N ALA A 183 -1.86 -9.87 -16.19
CA ALA A 183 -1.02 -8.71 -16.47
C ALA A 183 -0.01 -8.44 -15.33
N TYR A 184 -0.41 -8.66 -14.08
CA TYR A 184 0.49 -8.54 -12.93
C TYR A 184 1.56 -9.64 -12.95
N ILE A 185 1.17 -10.90 -13.19
CA ILE A 185 2.12 -12.02 -13.29
C ILE A 185 3.09 -11.82 -14.46
N ALA A 186 2.59 -11.35 -15.61
CA ALA A 186 3.45 -11.04 -16.77
C ALA A 186 4.47 -9.93 -16.46
N ALA A 187 4.05 -8.88 -15.75
CA ALA A 187 4.94 -7.79 -15.33
C ALA A 187 6.05 -8.27 -14.37
N LEU A 188 5.72 -9.17 -13.44
CA LEU A 188 6.71 -9.81 -12.56
C LEU A 188 7.70 -10.66 -13.37
N ALA A 189 7.20 -11.49 -14.29
CA ALA A 189 8.03 -12.34 -15.14
C ALA A 189 8.98 -11.51 -16.02
N ASP A 190 8.49 -10.43 -16.62
CA ASP A 190 9.29 -9.49 -17.41
C ASP A 190 10.41 -8.84 -16.57
N SER A 191 10.13 -8.46 -15.33
CA SER A 191 11.14 -7.89 -14.44
C SER A 191 12.26 -8.89 -14.12
N VAL A 192 11.92 -10.17 -13.90
CA VAL A 192 12.90 -11.25 -13.69
C VAL A 192 13.72 -11.51 -14.95
N GLN A 193 13.06 -11.54 -16.11
CA GLN A 193 13.74 -11.78 -17.39
C GLN A 193 14.71 -10.65 -17.74
N ARG A 194 14.31 -9.39 -17.54
CA ARG A 194 15.21 -8.23 -17.74
C ARG A 194 16.43 -8.29 -16.84
N HIS A 195 16.24 -8.62 -15.56
CA HIS A 195 17.35 -8.77 -14.62
C HIS A 195 18.30 -9.89 -15.05
N ARG A 196 17.76 -11.04 -15.50
CA ARG A 196 18.58 -12.16 -16.00
C ARG A 196 19.35 -11.80 -17.26
N ALA A 197 18.76 -11.01 -18.15
CA ALA A 197 19.43 -10.57 -19.38
C ALA A 197 20.60 -9.60 -19.09
N GLU A 198 20.47 -8.76 -18.07
CA GLU A 198 21.47 -7.77 -17.69
C GLU A 198 22.60 -8.35 -16.83
N PHE A 199 22.26 -9.20 -15.83
CA PHE A 199 23.19 -9.66 -14.81
C PHE A 199 23.51 -11.17 -14.89
N GLY A 200 22.91 -11.89 -15.82
CA GLY A 200 23.01 -13.33 -15.93
C GLY A 200 21.95 -14.07 -15.10
N GLY A 201 21.77 -15.35 -15.44
CA GLY A 201 20.82 -16.23 -14.76
C GLY A 201 21.37 -16.76 -13.44
N ALA A 202 20.47 -17.04 -12.51
CA ALA A 202 20.76 -17.80 -11.29
C ALA A 202 20.14 -19.20 -11.37
N GLU A 203 20.73 -20.18 -10.69
CA GLU A 203 20.25 -21.56 -10.63
C GLU A 203 18.86 -21.66 -9.98
N ARG A 204 18.54 -20.73 -9.07
CA ARG A 204 17.29 -20.73 -8.31
C ARG A 204 16.71 -19.33 -8.13
N LEU A 205 15.42 -19.20 -8.36
CA LEU A 205 14.64 -18.00 -8.03
C LEU A 205 14.04 -18.16 -6.64
N LEU A 206 14.46 -17.29 -5.70
CA LEU A 206 13.82 -17.17 -4.39
C LEU A 206 12.73 -16.09 -4.42
N MET A 207 11.50 -16.50 -4.21
CA MET A 207 10.34 -15.62 -4.06
C MET A 207 10.02 -15.50 -2.57
N SER A 208 10.33 -14.34 -1.98
CA SER A 208 10.14 -14.09 -0.56
C SER A 208 8.97 -13.15 -0.33
N PHE A 209 8.02 -13.59 0.48
CA PHE A 209 6.87 -12.82 0.94
C PHE A 209 6.99 -12.53 2.44
N HIS A 210 6.20 -11.60 2.94
CA HIS A 210 6.17 -11.31 4.37
C HIS A 210 5.41 -12.41 5.12
N GLY A 211 5.97 -12.89 6.23
CA GLY A 211 5.26 -13.84 7.10
C GLY A 211 4.13 -13.17 7.90
N ILE A 212 3.01 -13.87 8.06
CA ILE A 212 1.94 -13.49 8.96
C ILE A 212 1.75 -14.56 10.04
N PRO A 213 1.19 -14.22 11.22
CA PRO A 213 0.85 -15.23 12.22
C PRO A 213 -0.08 -16.30 11.65
N GLU A 214 0.21 -17.58 11.93
CA GLU A 214 -0.62 -18.72 11.50
C GLU A 214 -2.08 -18.58 11.97
N GLU A 215 -2.29 -17.97 13.12
CA GLU A 215 -3.63 -17.66 13.64
C GLU A 215 -4.47 -16.82 12.66
N TYR A 216 -3.86 -15.90 11.88
CA TYR A 216 -4.60 -15.09 10.90
C TYR A 216 -5.10 -15.94 9.75
N PHE A 217 -4.32 -16.91 9.30
CA PHE A 217 -4.76 -17.89 8.31
C PHE A 217 -5.99 -18.67 8.82
N HIS A 218 -5.95 -19.16 10.05
CA HIS A 218 -7.08 -19.87 10.66
C HIS A 218 -8.31 -18.98 10.90
N LYS A 219 -8.14 -17.68 11.02
CA LYS A 219 -9.22 -16.69 11.06
C LYS A 219 -9.76 -16.31 9.68
N GLY A 220 -9.25 -16.91 8.61
CA GLY A 220 -9.74 -16.72 7.25
C GLY A 220 -8.98 -15.67 6.43
N ASP A 221 -7.80 -15.19 6.86
CA ASP A 221 -6.95 -14.33 6.04
C ASP A 221 -6.34 -15.14 4.88
N PRO A 222 -6.61 -14.80 3.61
CA PRO A 222 -6.18 -15.60 2.46
C PRO A 222 -4.72 -15.36 2.05
N TYR A 223 -4.00 -14.46 2.70
CA TYR A 223 -2.68 -13.97 2.29
C TYR A 223 -1.70 -15.08 1.95
N TYR A 224 -1.60 -16.10 2.82
CA TYR A 224 -0.70 -17.25 2.58
C TYR A 224 -1.03 -17.97 1.26
N CYS A 225 -2.30 -18.29 1.04
CA CYS A 225 -2.74 -18.97 -0.18
C CYS A 225 -2.52 -18.11 -1.43
N GLU A 226 -2.77 -16.81 -1.34
CA GLU A 226 -2.58 -15.87 -2.46
C GLU A 226 -1.10 -15.69 -2.79
N CYS A 227 -0.20 -15.64 -1.80
CA CYS A 227 1.25 -15.63 -2.02
C CYS A 227 1.73 -16.92 -2.71
N GLN A 228 1.25 -18.08 -2.26
CA GLN A 228 1.57 -19.37 -2.89
C GLN A 228 1.09 -19.40 -4.35
N LYS A 229 -0.10 -18.90 -4.62
CA LYS A 229 -0.67 -18.82 -5.97
C LYS A 229 0.16 -17.89 -6.87
N THR A 230 0.49 -16.69 -6.39
CA THR A 230 1.37 -15.76 -7.13
C THR A 230 2.71 -16.41 -7.48
N GLY A 231 3.37 -17.02 -6.49
CA GLY A 231 4.66 -17.67 -6.71
C GLY A 231 4.59 -18.84 -7.70
N ARG A 232 3.53 -19.64 -7.64
CA ARG A 232 3.30 -20.73 -8.59
C ARG A 232 3.09 -20.21 -10.01
N LEU A 233 2.18 -19.24 -10.20
CA LEU A 233 1.88 -18.67 -11.51
C LEU A 233 3.10 -17.98 -12.13
N LEU A 234 3.88 -17.24 -11.32
CA LEU A 234 5.13 -16.65 -11.78
C LEU A 234 6.14 -17.70 -12.25
N ALA A 235 6.30 -18.78 -11.49
CA ALA A 235 7.20 -19.87 -11.88
C ALA A 235 6.74 -20.59 -13.16
N GLU A 236 5.43 -20.83 -13.31
CA GLU A 236 4.85 -21.39 -14.54
C GLU A 236 5.11 -20.48 -15.74
N THR A 237 4.90 -19.16 -15.59
CA THR A 237 5.15 -18.17 -16.66
C THR A 237 6.63 -18.11 -17.06
N LEU A 238 7.54 -18.33 -16.11
CA LEU A 238 8.99 -18.35 -16.36
C LEU A 238 9.50 -19.72 -16.81
N GLY A 239 8.66 -20.75 -16.87
CA GLY A 239 9.05 -22.11 -17.22
C GLY A 239 9.97 -22.79 -16.20
N LEU A 240 9.88 -22.40 -14.90
CA LEU A 240 10.77 -22.92 -13.85
C LEU A 240 10.28 -24.24 -13.28
N GLY A 241 11.16 -25.22 -13.23
CA GLY A 241 10.96 -26.49 -12.55
C GLY A 241 10.96 -26.35 -11.01
N ALA A 242 10.58 -27.44 -10.32
CA ALA A 242 10.51 -27.44 -8.85
C ALA A 242 11.86 -27.15 -8.16
N GLN A 243 12.98 -27.55 -8.79
CA GLN A 243 14.34 -27.33 -8.25
C GLN A 243 14.87 -25.91 -8.48
N GLU A 244 14.27 -25.18 -9.44
CA GLU A 244 14.72 -23.85 -9.87
C GLU A 244 13.98 -22.72 -9.14
N ARG A 245 13.05 -23.07 -8.22
CA ARG A 245 12.24 -22.09 -7.47
C ARG A 245 12.14 -22.45 -6.00
N GLN A 246 11.97 -21.42 -5.18
CA GLN A 246 11.61 -21.54 -3.77
C GLN A 246 10.67 -20.41 -3.38
N ILE A 247 9.54 -20.72 -2.75
CA ILE A 247 8.60 -19.77 -2.18
C ILE A 247 8.80 -19.77 -0.67
N SER A 248 9.00 -18.60 -0.07
CA SER A 248 9.13 -18.39 1.37
C SER A 248 8.14 -17.35 1.83
N ILE A 249 7.33 -17.69 2.84
CA ILE A 249 6.30 -16.84 3.44
C ILE A 249 6.48 -16.83 4.95
#